data_75f452064df6ff8f06d4e6e580f64927
#
_entry.id   75f452064df6ff8f06d4e6e580f64927
#
_cell.length_a   1.000
_cell.length_b   1.000
_cell.length_c   1.000
_cell.angle_alpha   90.00
_cell.angle_beta   90.00
_cell.angle_gamma   90.00
#
_symmetry.space_group_name_H-M   'P 1'
#
loop_
_entity.id
_entity.type
_entity.pdbx_description
1 polymer ?
#
loop_
_entity_poly.entity_id
_entity_poly.type
_entity_poly.pdbx_seq_one_letter_code
_entity_poly.pdbx_strand_id
1 'polypeptide(L)'
;MNIRVLQLGKFHPIKGGVEKVMYAFTLGLSLRGISCDMLCASDDDDVGETRLNAHARLIKTKTLAKLAATMISPEMISVLRGICHDYDIIHIHYPDPMATLALFLSGYKGKVIVHWHSDIVKQKILLQFVKPLLNWLIRRADLILGTSPVYVSDAPMLKSVQAKVDYLPIGVRERAPDASLVAMIRNQYPGKKIVYSMGRLVAYKGYEYLIEAAMMLPDDYVILIGGSGPLKGKLQSMVRKYQLQQKVFILGFIPREVESAYYGACDVFCLSSVMKTEAYAIVQVEAMSCGRPIVATRIPGSGVSWVNEHGISGLNITPGVPEEIADAVQKICEDPYVYEKYSMGALYRYHRLFTLEAMTDGLIKHYKKLLEE
;
A
#
# COMPACT_ATOMS: atom_id res chain seq x y z
N MET A 1 -14.47 -8.19 -24.91
CA MET A 1 -14.27 -6.74 -25.05
C MET A 1 -12.78 -6.50 -25.31
N ASN A 2 -12.43 -5.94 -26.44
CA ASN A 2 -11.01 -5.78 -26.83
C ASN A 2 -10.50 -4.42 -26.36
N ILE A 3 -10.35 -4.26 -25.01
CA ILE A 3 -9.83 -3.02 -24.40
C ILE A 3 -8.30 -3.12 -24.35
N ARG A 4 -7.63 -2.05 -24.75
CA ARG A 4 -6.17 -1.91 -24.61
C ARG A 4 -5.85 -0.83 -23.57
N VAL A 5 -5.13 -1.20 -22.53
CA VAL A 5 -4.80 -0.35 -21.40
C VAL A 5 -3.30 -0.16 -21.28
N LEU A 6 -2.87 1.06 -21.01
CA LEU A 6 -1.50 1.36 -20.60
C LEU A 6 -1.47 1.80 -19.14
N GLN A 7 -0.80 1.03 -18.28
CA GLN A 7 -0.41 1.48 -16.95
C GLN A 7 0.81 2.38 -17.07
N LEU A 8 0.74 3.62 -16.57
CA LEU A 8 1.78 4.62 -16.75
C LEU A 8 2.29 5.15 -15.40
N GLY A 9 3.60 5.18 -15.24
CA GLY A 9 4.26 5.81 -14.10
C GLY A 9 5.11 4.87 -13.28
N LYS A 10 5.66 5.43 -12.21
CA LYS A 10 6.57 4.77 -11.28
C LYS A 10 7.82 4.17 -11.95
N PHE A 11 8.48 3.24 -11.30
CA PHE A 11 9.79 2.80 -11.75
C PHE A 11 10.01 1.30 -11.51
N HIS A 12 10.93 0.76 -12.29
CA HIS A 12 11.49 -0.58 -12.15
C HIS A 12 12.87 -0.48 -11.45
N PRO A 13 13.30 -1.46 -10.64
CA PRO A 13 12.56 -2.65 -10.23
C PRO A 13 11.43 -2.36 -9.22
N ILE A 14 10.48 -3.26 -9.13
CA ILE A 14 9.26 -3.12 -8.29
C ILE A 14 9.63 -3.28 -6.81
N LYS A 15 9.85 -2.15 -6.12
CA LYS A 15 10.27 -2.10 -4.71
C LYS A 15 9.18 -1.57 -3.78
N GLY A 16 8.45 -0.52 -4.21
CA GLY A 16 7.46 0.19 -3.40
C GLY A 16 6.05 -0.35 -3.53
N GLY A 17 5.14 0.19 -2.70
CA GLY A 17 3.73 -0.20 -2.71
C GLY A 17 3.01 0.17 -4.00
N VAL A 18 3.29 1.35 -4.56
CA VAL A 18 2.63 1.82 -5.79
C VAL A 18 3.05 1.01 -6.99
N GLU A 19 4.35 0.69 -7.12
CA GLU A 19 4.88 -0.16 -8.20
C GLU A 19 4.25 -1.57 -8.13
N LYS A 20 4.10 -2.12 -6.93
CA LYS A 20 3.43 -3.42 -6.72
C LYS A 20 1.97 -3.38 -7.18
N VAL A 21 1.23 -2.31 -6.88
CA VAL A 21 -0.17 -2.15 -7.30
C VAL A 21 -0.27 -2.03 -8.83
N MET A 22 0.55 -1.19 -9.45
CA MET A 22 0.60 -1.02 -10.88
C MET A 22 0.91 -2.34 -11.61
N TYR A 23 1.89 -3.08 -11.12
CA TYR A 23 2.23 -4.41 -11.65
C TYR A 23 1.10 -5.43 -11.44
N ALA A 24 0.44 -5.39 -10.27
CA ALA A 24 -0.71 -6.25 -9.98
C ALA A 24 -1.89 -5.96 -10.93
N PHE A 25 -2.17 -4.69 -11.27
CA PHE A 25 -3.16 -4.33 -12.28
C PHE A 25 -2.79 -4.88 -13.66
N THR A 26 -1.53 -4.70 -14.07
CA THR A 26 -1.04 -5.21 -15.35
C THR A 26 -1.24 -6.72 -15.47
N LEU A 27 -0.81 -7.48 -14.46
CA LEU A 27 -0.97 -8.93 -14.45
C LEU A 27 -2.43 -9.37 -14.29
N GLY A 28 -3.18 -8.74 -13.38
CA GLY A 28 -4.57 -9.10 -13.13
C GLY A 28 -5.46 -8.94 -14.36
N LEU A 29 -5.28 -7.86 -15.11
CA LEU A 29 -6.01 -7.61 -16.36
C LEU A 29 -5.57 -8.56 -17.48
N SER A 30 -4.26 -8.73 -17.66
CA SER A 30 -3.73 -9.54 -18.75
C SER A 30 -4.03 -11.04 -18.60
N LEU A 31 -4.05 -11.56 -17.37
CA LEU A 31 -4.48 -12.94 -17.08
C LEU A 31 -5.97 -13.18 -17.39
N ARG A 32 -6.77 -12.11 -17.51
CA ARG A 32 -8.18 -12.14 -17.94
C ARG A 32 -8.37 -11.84 -19.43
N GLY A 33 -7.28 -11.85 -20.22
CA GLY A 33 -7.30 -11.62 -21.65
C GLY A 33 -7.48 -10.16 -22.08
N ILE A 34 -7.34 -9.19 -21.15
CA ILE A 34 -7.35 -7.76 -21.46
C ILE A 34 -5.91 -7.32 -21.76
N SER A 35 -5.68 -6.72 -22.92
CA SER A 35 -4.35 -6.18 -23.26
C SER A 35 -3.99 -5.04 -22.32
N CYS A 36 -2.95 -5.25 -21.50
CA CYS A 36 -2.52 -4.28 -20.50
C CYS A 36 -1.00 -4.20 -20.42
N ASP A 37 -0.43 -3.19 -21.03
CA ASP A 37 1.01 -2.92 -20.96
C ASP A 37 1.34 -1.98 -19.79
N MET A 38 2.61 -1.98 -19.36
CA MET A 38 3.13 -1.12 -18.31
C MET A 38 4.32 -0.31 -18.85
N LEU A 39 4.25 1.02 -18.79
CA LEU A 39 5.36 1.92 -19.12
C LEU A 39 5.87 2.60 -17.84
N CYS A 40 7.14 2.41 -17.54
CA CYS A 40 7.81 2.97 -16.37
C CYS A 40 9.26 3.36 -16.63
N ALA A 41 9.86 4.16 -15.74
CA ALA A 41 11.28 4.43 -15.74
C ALA A 41 12.05 3.33 -15.02
N SER A 42 13.27 2.99 -15.48
CA SER A 42 14.15 2.04 -14.79
C SER A 42 15.08 2.75 -13.81
N ASP A 43 15.31 2.15 -12.63
CA ASP A 43 16.27 2.59 -11.60
C ASP A 43 17.67 1.99 -11.85
N ASP A 44 17.79 1.12 -12.83
CA ASP A 44 19.01 0.44 -13.24
C ASP A 44 19.16 0.48 -14.77
N ASP A 45 20.17 -0.19 -15.31
CA ASP A 45 20.44 -0.28 -16.76
C ASP A 45 19.53 -1.28 -17.49
N ASP A 46 18.57 -1.93 -16.80
CA ASP A 46 17.59 -2.83 -17.40
C ASP A 46 16.49 -2.01 -18.10
N VAL A 47 16.72 -1.67 -19.35
CA VAL A 47 15.82 -0.88 -20.22
C VAL A 47 15.29 -1.71 -21.39
N GLY A 48 14.25 -1.19 -22.06
CA GLY A 48 13.61 -1.85 -23.19
C GLY A 48 12.35 -2.63 -22.81
N GLU A 49 11.91 -3.52 -23.69
CA GLU A 49 10.67 -4.24 -23.54
C GLU A 49 10.87 -5.66 -23.01
N THR A 50 10.05 -6.08 -22.07
CA THR A 50 9.97 -7.46 -21.57
C THR A 50 8.54 -7.96 -21.69
N ARG A 51 8.32 -9.06 -22.39
CA ARG A 51 7.00 -9.68 -22.48
C ARG A 51 6.70 -10.42 -21.17
N LEU A 52 5.59 -10.04 -20.52
CA LEU A 52 5.14 -10.66 -19.27
C LEU A 52 4.26 -11.89 -19.54
N ASN A 53 3.36 -11.79 -20.55
CA ASN A 53 2.50 -12.88 -21.03
C ASN A 53 1.93 -12.53 -22.42
N ALA A 54 0.90 -13.28 -22.89
CA ALA A 54 0.30 -13.05 -24.20
C ALA A 54 -0.36 -11.66 -24.35
N HIS A 55 -0.77 -11.03 -23.24
CA HIS A 55 -1.56 -9.79 -23.21
C HIS A 55 -0.87 -8.64 -22.46
N ALA A 56 0.41 -8.78 -22.06
CA ALA A 56 1.11 -7.76 -21.31
C ALA A 56 2.58 -7.66 -21.66
N ARG A 57 3.07 -6.42 -21.76
CA ARG A 57 4.48 -6.05 -21.87
C ARG A 57 4.85 -5.06 -20.77
N LEU A 58 6.08 -5.16 -20.30
CA LEU A 58 6.74 -4.17 -19.45
C LEU A 58 7.71 -3.37 -20.30
N ILE A 59 7.46 -2.08 -20.44
CA ILE A 59 8.27 -1.14 -21.22
C ILE A 59 9.04 -0.28 -20.23
N LYS A 60 10.37 -0.40 -20.23
CA LYS A 60 11.27 0.27 -19.28
C LYS A 60 12.12 1.30 -20.00
N THR A 61 12.04 2.55 -19.57
CA THR A 61 12.80 3.67 -20.14
C THR A 61 13.94 4.07 -19.23
N LYS A 62 15.02 4.57 -19.82
CA LYS A 62 16.24 4.96 -19.09
C LYS A 62 15.99 6.16 -18.18
N THR A 63 16.42 6.06 -16.93
CA THR A 63 16.48 7.17 -16.00
C THR A 63 17.81 7.91 -16.14
N LEU A 64 17.78 9.22 -16.39
CA LEU A 64 18.97 10.05 -16.45
C LEU A 64 19.36 10.63 -15.08
N ALA A 65 18.37 10.87 -14.22
CA ALA A 65 18.57 11.43 -12.89
C ALA A 65 17.40 11.07 -11.97
N LYS A 66 17.64 11.13 -10.66
CA LYS A 66 16.62 10.97 -9.63
C LYS A 66 16.49 12.25 -8.83
N LEU A 67 15.33 12.88 -8.88
CA LEU A 67 15.05 14.10 -8.15
C LEU A 67 13.85 13.89 -7.24
N ALA A 68 14.06 14.04 -5.93
CA ALA A 68 13.00 13.99 -4.92
C ALA A 68 12.05 12.78 -5.07
N ALA A 69 12.61 11.59 -5.29
CA ALA A 69 11.93 10.31 -5.55
C ALA A 69 11.17 10.24 -6.89
N THR A 70 11.40 11.17 -7.81
CA THR A 70 10.94 11.10 -9.21
C THR A 70 12.11 10.70 -10.10
N MET A 71 11.92 9.68 -10.94
CA MET A 71 12.88 9.31 -11.98
C MET A 71 12.69 10.24 -13.18
N ILE A 72 13.75 10.93 -13.57
CA ILE A 72 13.74 11.81 -14.75
C ILE A 72 14.12 10.96 -15.97
N SER A 73 13.14 10.66 -16.79
CA SER A 73 13.28 9.84 -18.00
C SER A 73 12.67 10.54 -19.21
N PRO A 74 13.44 11.38 -19.93
CA PRO A 74 12.94 12.03 -21.16
C PRO A 74 12.52 11.02 -22.24
N GLU A 75 13.15 9.84 -22.27
CA GLU A 75 12.80 8.75 -23.17
C GLU A 75 11.33 8.31 -23.01
N MET A 76 10.78 8.36 -21.77
CA MET A 76 9.37 8.06 -21.53
C MET A 76 8.43 8.93 -22.37
N ILE A 77 8.80 10.19 -22.65
CA ILE A 77 7.99 11.11 -23.47
C ILE A 77 7.92 10.63 -24.91
N SER A 78 9.07 10.30 -25.49
CA SER A 78 9.15 9.84 -26.89
C SER A 78 8.48 8.47 -27.08
N VAL A 79 8.74 7.54 -26.15
CA VAL A 79 8.10 6.22 -26.17
C VAL A 79 6.58 6.36 -26.06
N LEU A 80 6.09 7.11 -25.05
CA LEU A 80 4.65 7.29 -24.86
C LEU A 80 4.00 7.95 -26.09
N ARG A 81 4.64 8.97 -26.68
CA ARG A 81 4.13 9.63 -27.88
C ARG A 81 4.00 8.67 -29.06
N GLY A 82 4.94 7.72 -29.19
CA GLY A 82 4.93 6.71 -30.26
C GLY A 82 3.82 5.66 -30.12
N ILE A 83 3.45 5.31 -28.86
CA ILE A 83 2.54 4.17 -28.61
C ILE A 83 1.17 4.57 -28.05
N CYS A 84 0.97 5.81 -27.59
CA CYS A 84 -0.25 6.18 -26.86
C CYS A 84 -1.54 5.96 -27.66
N HIS A 85 -1.49 6.11 -29.00
CA HIS A 85 -2.64 5.92 -29.89
C HIS A 85 -3.12 4.47 -30.00
N ASP A 86 -2.31 3.54 -29.51
CA ASP A 86 -2.65 2.12 -29.48
C ASP A 86 -3.55 1.73 -28.30
N TYR A 87 -3.81 2.64 -27.37
CA TYR A 87 -4.53 2.35 -26.14
C TYR A 87 -5.84 3.14 -26.04
N ASP A 88 -6.89 2.47 -25.57
CA ASP A 88 -8.18 3.08 -25.26
C ASP A 88 -8.14 3.85 -23.95
N ILE A 89 -7.34 3.33 -22.97
CA ILE A 89 -7.20 3.90 -21.63
C ILE A 89 -5.73 4.02 -21.29
N ILE A 90 -5.31 5.21 -20.82
CA ILE A 90 -4.08 5.38 -20.07
C ILE A 90 -4.42 5.55 -18.59
N HIS A 91 -3.94 4.61 -17.74
CA HIS A 91 -4.12 4.61 -16.30
C HIS A 91 -2.83 5.05 -15.64
N ILE A 92 -2.76 6.31 -15.21
CA ILE A 92 -1.58 6.93 -14.60
C ILE A 92 -1.61 6.81 -13.07
N HIS A 93 -0.46 6.45 -12.47
CA HIS A 93 -0.31 6.26 -11.03
C HIS A 93 0.29 7.50 -10.35
N TYR A 94 -0.56 8.27 -9.70
CA TYR A 94 -0.20 9.50 -8.97
C TYR A 94 0.33 9.19 -7.54
N PRO A 95 1.36 9.88 -7.03
CA PRO A 95 2.09 10.98 -7.67
C PRO A 95 3.28 10.50 -8.51
N ASP A 96 3.32 10.95 -9.75
CA ASP A 96 4.48 10.82 -10.63
C ASP A 96 4.55 12.01 -11.60
N PRO A 97 5.36 13.05 -11.30
CA PRO A 97 5.49 14.23 -12.16
C PRO A 97 6.05 13.92 -13.55
N MET A 98 6.97 12.93 -13.67
CA MET A 98 7.55 12.57 -14.96
C MET A 98 6.53 11.90 -15.87
N ALA A 99 5.78 10.93 -15.36
CA ALA A 99 4.70 10.30 -16.09
C ALA A 99 3.60 11.30 -16.49
N THR A 100 3.29 12.24 -15.59
CA THR A 100 2.34 13.32 -15.88
C THR A 100 2.82 14.22 -17.02
N LEU A 101 4.10 14.58 -17.02
CA LEU A 101 4.72 15.37 -18.10
C LEU A 101 4.71 14.60 -19.43
N ALA A 102 5.05 13.32 -19.38
CA ALA A 102 5.01 12.46 -20.56
C ALA A 102 3.59 12.39 -21.17
N LEU A 103 2.57 12.20 -20.31
CA LEU A 103 1.18 12.22 -20.75
C LEU A 103 0.76 13.57 -21.34
N PHE A 104 1.16 14.68 -20.70
CA PHE A 104 0.87 16.04 -21.21
C PHE A 104 1.45 16.26 -22.60
N LEU A 105 2.70 15.85 -22.81
CA LEU A 105 3.41 16.05 -24.06
C LEU A 105 3.08 15.00 -25.14
N SER A 106 2.44 13.88 -24.79
CA SER A 106 2.08 12.83 -25.75
C SER A 106 0.98 13.25 -26.73
N GLY A 107 0.13 14.21 -26.33
CA GLY A 107 -1.04 14.61 -27.11
C GLY A 107 -2.18 13.58 -27.10
N TYR A 108 -2.15 12.60 -26.18
CA TYR A 108 -3.16 11.55 -26.06
C TYR A 108 -4.58 12.09 -25.87
N LYS A 109 -5.54 11.59 -26.66
CA LYS A 109 -6.95 12.02 -26.67
C LYS A 109 -7.94 11.00 -26.10
N GLY A 110 -7.49 9.75 -25.89
CA GLY A 110 -8.33 8.70 -25.30
C GLY A 110 -8.63 8.91 -23.82
N LYS A 111 -9.22 7.94 -23.16
CA LYS A 111 -9.65 8.01 -21.77
C LYS A 111 -8.45 7.99 -20.82
N VAL A 112 -8.44 8.86 -19.80
CA VAL A 112 -7.39 8.96 -18.78
C VAL A 112 -7.96 8.66 -17.40
N ILE A 113 -7.40 7.66 -16.74
CA ILE A 113 -7.69 7.35 -15.33
C ILE A 113 -6.48 7.74 -14.49
N VAL A 114 -6.71 8.42 -13.37
CA VAL A 114 -5.68 8.73 -12.38
C VAL A 114 -5.88 7.85 -11.15
N HIS A 115 -4.91 7.00 -10.84
CA HIS A 115 -4.90 6.28 -9.57
C HIS A 115 -4.21 7.12 -8.49
N TRP A 116 -4.99 7.60 -7.54
CA TRP A 116 -4.55 8.50 -6.48
C TRP A 116 -4.07 7.71 -5.26
N HIS A 117 -2.76 7.40 -5.18
CA HIS A 117 -2.19 6.59 -4.09
C HIS A 117 -1.92 7.39 -2.82
N SER A 118 -1.45 8.62 -2.95
CA SER A 118 -1.12 9.48 -1.81
C SER A 118 -1.01 10.95 -2.20
N ASP A 119 -1.22 11.83 -1.24
CA ASP A 119 -0.92 13.25 -1.38
C ASP A 119 0.60 13.50 -1.33
N ILE A 120 1.07 14.57 -1.99
CA ILE A 120 2.46 15.01 -1.89
C ILE A 120 2.59 15.89 -0.63
N VAL A 121 3.16 15.34 0.45
CA VAL A 121 3.21 16.02 1.76
C VAL A 121 4.57 16.68 2.02
N LYS A 122 5.67 16.06 1.58
CA LYS A 122 7.03 16.44 2.02
C LYS A 122 7.73 17.52 1.19
N GLN A 123 7.34 17.73 -0.06
CA GLN A 123 8.11 18.54 -1.03
C GLN A 123 7.37 19.82 -1.39
N LYS A 124 7.00 20.63 -0.39
CA LYS A 124 6.14 21.81 -0.56
C LYS A 124 6.67 22.82 -1.59
N ILE A 125 7.99 23.05 -1.65
CA ILE A 125 8.60 24.00 -2.61
C ILE A 125 8.55 23.41 -4.03
N LEU A 126 9.00 22.17 -4.21
CA LEU A 126 8.97 21.51 -5.52
C LEU A 126 7.54 21.33 -6.03
N LEU A 127 6.59 21.08 -5.12
CA LEU A 127 5.18 20.97 -5.44
C LEU A 127 4.63 22.23 -6.12
N GLN A 128 5.10 23.43 -5.75
CA GLN A 128 4.62 24.66 -6.39
C GLN A 128 4.97 24.71 -7.88
N PHE A 129 6.14 24.20 -8.27
CA PHE A 129 6.56 24.17 -9.68
C PHE A 129 5.79 23.12 -10.49
N VAL A 130 5.46 21.98 -9.89
CA VAL A 130 4.73 20.92 -10.59
C VAL A 130 3.21 21.03 -10.46
N LYS A 131 2.72 21.90 -9.57
CA LYS A 131 1.28 22.09 -9.30
C LYS A 131 0.45 22.43 -10.55
N PRO A 132 0.89 23.29 -11.48
CA PRO A 132 0.14 23.55 -12.72
C PRO A 132 -0.07 22.27 -13.55
N LEU A 133 0.98 21.43 -13.65
CA LEU A 133 0.92 20.17 -14.36
C LEU A 133 0.01 19.16 -13.66
N LEU A 134 0.05 19.10 -12.32
CA LEU A 134 -0.84 18.23 -11.54
C LEU A 134 -2.30 18.69 -11.63
N ASN A 135 -2.55 19.99 -11.61
CA ASN A 135 -3.89 20.55 -11.83
C ASN A 135 -4.41 20.24 -13.23
N TRP A 136 -3.52 20.27 -14.24
CA TRP A 136 -3.87 19.84 -15.60
C TRP A 136 -4.27 18.36 -15.60
N LEU A 137 -3.48 17.49 -14.96
CA LEU A 137 -3.79 16.05 -14.88
C LEU A 137 -5.15 15.79 -14.24
N ILE A 138 -5.45 16.45 -13.10
CA ILE A 138 -6.73 16.34 -12.41
C ILE A 138 -7.89 16.78 -13.33
N ARG A 139 -7.74 17.88 -14.08
CA ARG A 139 -8.76 18.32 -15.03
C ARG A 139 -8.91 17.39 -16.22
N ARG A 140 -7.78 16.87 -16.75
CA ARG A 140 -7.73 15.98 -17.92
C ARG A 140 -8.29 14.59 -17.64
N ALA A 141 -8.19 14.12 -16.40
CA ALA A 141 -8.69 12.81 -16.02
C ALA A 141 -10.18 12.69 -16.30
N ASP A 142 -10.59 11.58 -16.87
CA ASP A 142 -12.00 11.20 -17.03
C ASP A 142 -12.52 10.53 -15.74
N LEU A 143 -11.65 9.80 -15.03
CA LEU A 143 -11.94 9.17 -13.74
C LEU A 143 -10.72 9.27 -12.82
N ILE A 144 -10.95 9.49 -11.52
CA ILE A 144 -9.91 9.47 -10.48
C ILE A 144 -10.27 8.38 -9.47
N LEU A 145 -9.40 7.39 -9.32
CA LEU A 145 -9.60 6.28 -8.38
C LEU A 145 -8.64 6.42 -7.20
N GLY A 146 -9.17 6.53 -6.00
CA GLY A 146 -8.34 6.45 -4.80
C GLY A 146 -8.41 5.09 -4.14
N THR A 147 -7.62 4.89 -3.09
CA THR A 147 -7.48 3.59 -2.43
C THR A 147 -8.59 3.30 -1.42
N SER A 148 -9.28 4.33 -0.95
CA SER A 148 -10.43 4.23 -0.04
C SER A 148 -11.35 5.45 -0.16
N PRO A 149 -12.65 5.33 0.17
CA PRO A 149 -13.58 6.46 0.10
C PRO A 149 -13.18 7.60 1.04
N VAL A 150 -12.69 7.28 2.24
CA VAL A 150 -12.24 8.27 3.24
C VAL A 150 -11.06 9.09 2.70
N TYR A 151 -10.10 8.42 2.06
CA TYR A 151 -8.90 9.08 1.58
C TYR A 151 -9.18 10.08 0.47
N VAL A 152 -10.03 9.73 -0.50
CA VAL A 152 -10.33 10.60 -1.65
C VAL A 152 -11.28 11.74 -1.29
N SER A 153 -12.22 11.52 -0.37
CA SER A 153 -13.12 12.59 0.09
C SER A 153 -12.39 13.70 0.86
N ASP A 154 -11.29 13.34 1.56
CA ASP A 154 -10.47 14.28 2.34
C ASP A 154 -9.26 14.83 1.57
N ALA A 155 -9.05 14.44 0.30
CA ALA A 155 -7.92 14.92 -0.50
C ALA A 155 -8.16 16.37 -0.98
N PRO A 156 -7.36 17.37 -0.53
CA PRO A 156 -7.64 18.78 -0.81
C PRO A 156 -7.66 19.12 -2.31
N MET A 157 -6.80 18.46 -3.10
CA MET A 157 -6.71 18.68 -4.55
C MET A 157 -7.89 18.10 -5.32
N LEU A 158 -8.66 17.18 -4.74
CA LEU A 158 -9.78 16.51 -5.39
C LEU A 158 -11.15 17.14 -5.06
N LYS A 159 -11.21 18.10 -4.12
CA LYS A 159 -12.46 18.72 -3.67
C LYS A 159 -13.32 19.29 -4.79
N SER A 160 -12.71 19.91 -5.80
CA SER A 160 -13.42 20.55 -6.92
C SER A 160 -13.85 19.59 -8.02
N VAL A 161 -13.47 18.30 -7.95
CA VAL A 161 -13.68 17.31 -9.02
C VAL A 161 -14.34 16.04 -8.52
N GLN A 162 -15.02 16.09 -7.37
CA GLN A 162 -15.62 14.93 -6.72
C GLN A 162 -16.60 14.14 -7.61
N ALA A 163 -17.22 14.78 -8.60
CA ALA A 163 -18.14 14.12 -9.54
C ALA A 163 -17.47 13.02 -10.38
N LYS A 164 -16.15 13.05 -10.55
CA LYS A 164 -15.37 12.03 -11.26
C LYS A 164 -14.38 11.29 -10.37
N VAL A 165 -14.62 11.31 -9.06
CA VAL A 165 -13.80 10.61 -8.07
C VAL A 165 -14.56 9.39 -7.57
N ASP A 166 -13.89 8.24 -7.59
CA ASP A 166 -14.37 7.00 -7.01
C ASP A 166 -13.20 6.30 -6.30
N TYR A 167 -13.39 5.11 -5.79
CA TYR A 167 -12.33 4.38 -5.11
C TYR A 167 -12.24 2.94 -5.58
N LEU A 168 -11.03 2.41 -5.50
CA LEU A 168 -10.72 1.00 -5.74
C LEU A 168 -9.78 0.51 -4.64
N PRO A 169 -10.22 -0.41 -3.75
CA PRO A 169 -9.38 -0.96 -2.71
C PRO A 169 -8.17 -1.69 -3.29
N ILE A 170 -7.01 -1.55 -2.64
CA ILE A 170 -5.83 -2.31 -3.03
C ILE A 170 -5.99 -3.75 -2.55
N GLY A 171 -5.92 -4.68 -3.50
CA GLY A 171 -5.90 -6.10 -3.25
C GLY A 171 -4.48 -6.65 -3.14
N VAL A 172 -4.31 -7.68 -2.34
CA VAL A 172 -3.08 -8.46 -2.24
C VAL A 172 -3.35 -9.93 -2.53
N ARG A 173 -2.31 -10.66 -2.94
CA ARG A 173 -2.40 -12.11 -3.02
C ARG A 173 -2.58 -12.68 -1.62
N GLU A 174 -3.45 -13.67 -1.49
CA GLU A 174 -3.59 -14.43 -0.25
C GLU A 174 -2.23 -14.93 0.23
N ARG A 175 -1.96 -14.71 1.51
CA ARG A 175 -0.76 -15.22 2.15
C ARG A 175 -1.05 -16.63 2.66
N ALA A 176 -0.27 -17.61 2.21
CA ALA A 176 -0.30 -18.97 2.73
C ALA A 176 0.98 -19.15 3.58
N PRO A 177 0.94 -18.92 4.90
CA PRO A 177 2.11 -19.07 5.75
C PRO A 177 2.57 -20.52 5.78
N ASP A 178 3.86 -20.76 5.59
CA ASP A 178 4.48 -22.07 5.78
C ASP A 178 4.37 -22.48 7.25
N ALA A 179 3.70 -23.61 7.52
CA ALA A 179 3.42 -24.09 8.88
C ALA A 179 4.70 -24.38 9.69
N SER A 180 5.77 -24.83 9.03
CA SER A 180 7.05 -25.11 9.68
C SER A 180 7.74 -23.81 10.11
N LEU A 181 7.72 -22.78 9.27
CA LEU A 181 8.26 -21.46 9.61
C LEU A 181 7.43 -20.78 10.70
N VAL A 182 6.10 -20.91 10.65
CA VAL A 182 5.22 -20.42 11.72
C VAL A 182 5.57 -21.10 13.05
N ALA A 183 5.69 -22.43 13.08
CA ALA A 183 6.07 -23.16 14.28
C ALA A 183 7.46 -22.74 14.79
N MET A 184 8.43 -22.56 13.89
CA MET A 184 9.78 -22.09 14.24
C MET A 184 9.75 -20.72 14.91
N ILE A 185 8.96 -19.76 14.40
CA ILE A 185 8.80 -18.43 14.99
C ILE A 185 8.12 -18.55 16.38
N ARG A 186 7.03 -19.31 16.48
CA ARG A 186 6.31 -19.52 17.74
C ARG A 186 7.19 -20.16 18.82
N ASN A 187 8.04 -21.12 18.45
CA ASN A 187 8.96 -21.80 19.37
C ASN A 187 10.05 -20.90 19.93
N GLN A 188 10.33 -19.73 19.29
CA GLN A 188 11.23 -18.72 19.88
C GLN A 188 10.57 -17.96 21.04
N TYR A 189 9.24 -18.00 21.14
CA TYR A 189 8.46 -17.26 22.14
C TYR A 189 7.42 -18.18 22.80
N PRO A 190 7.86 -19.25 23.49
CA PRO A 190 6.96 -20.26 24.04
C PRO A 190 6.00 -19.67 25.07
N GLY A 191 4.69 -19.96 24.90
CA GLY A 191 3.64 -19.45 25.79
C GLY A 191 3.34 -17.96 25.69
N LYS A 192 4.00 -17.23 24.76
CA LYS A 192 3.77 -15.79 24.59
C LYS A 192 2.68 -15.50 23.55
N LYS A 193 1.95 -14.42 23.79
CA LYS A 193 1.10 -13.76 22.80
C LYS A 193 1.95 -12.82 21.96
N ILE A 194 1.90 -12.97 20.63
CA ILE A 194 2.76 -12.24 19.70
C ILE A 194 1.99 -11.10 19.05
N VAL A 195 2.41 -9.87 19.31
CA VAL A 195 1.99 -8.67 18.62
C VAL A 195 3.00 -8.39 17.49
N TYR A 196 2.53 -8.35 16.24
CA TYR A 196 3.41 -8.09 15.09
C TYR A 196 3.11 -6.75 14.46
N SER A 197 4.14 -6.07 14.02
CA SER A 197 4.06 -4.85 13.23
C SER A 197 5.11 -4.87 12.13
N MET A 198 4.76 -4.39 10.92
CA MET A 198 5.66 -4.44 9.75
C MET A 198 5.65 -3.13 8.99
N GLY A 199 6.84 -2.66 8.60
CA GLY A 199 7.00 -1.52 7.71
C GLY A 199 8.33 -0.79 7.84
N ARG A 200 8.48 0.29 7.08
CA ARG A 200 9.69 1.13 7.15
C ARG A 200 9.82 1.78 8.53
N LEU A 201 11.01 1.73 9.12
CA LEU A 201 11.27 2.34 10.44
C LEU A 201 11.49 3.87 10.27
N VAL A 202 10.37 4.60 10.14
CA VAL A 202 10.28 6.06 9.93
C VAL A 202 9.24 6.67 10.87
N ALA A 203 9.36 7.98 11.14
CA ALA A 203 8.61 8.67 12.19
C ALA A 203 7.08 8.51 12.10
N TYR A 204 6.50 8.61 10.89
CA TYR A 204 5.04 8.54 10.75
C TYR A 204 4.44 7.15 11.09
N LYS A 205 5.27 6.10 11.17
CA LYS A 205 4.85 4.75 11.56
C LYS A 205 4.59 4.59 13.06
N GLY A 206 5.09 5.52 13.90
CA GLY A 206 4.76 5.58 15.32
C GLY A 206 5.19 4.37 16.14
N TYR A 207 6.28 3.68 15.75
CA TYR A 207 6.77 2.51 16.48
C TYR A 207 7.18 2.82 17.92
N GLU A 208 7.53 4.08 18.22
CA GLU A 208 7.77 4.53 19.59
C GLU A 208 6.57 4.30 20.51
N TYR A 209 5.36 4.56 20.06
CA TYR A 209 4.13 4.34 20.83
C TYR A 209 3.82 2.84 21.03
N LEU A 210 4.19 2.00 20.06
CA LEU A 210 4.08 0.55 20.22
C LEU A 210 5.09 0.01 21.23
N ILE A 211 6.32 0.58 21.28
CA ILE A 211 7.32 0.24 22.29
C ILE A 211 6.86 0.71 23.68
N GLU A 212 6.28 1.89 23.80
CA GLU A 212 5.74 2.40 25.05
C GLU A 212 4.56 1.55 25.56
N ALA A 213 3.68 1.11 24.66
CA ALA A 213 2.59 0.20 24.99
C ALA A 213 3.09 -1.14 25.60
N ALA A 214 4.29 -1.60 25.21
CA ALA A 214 4.88 -2.82 25.77
C ALA A 214 5.10 -2.75 27.28
N MET A 215 5.28 -1.55 27.85
CA MET A 215 5.43 -1.37 29.32
C MET A 215 4.14 -1.68 30.08
N MET A 216 2.99 -1.58 29.41
CA MET A 216 1.66 -1.77 30.01
C MET A 216 1.08 -3.17 29.74
N LEU A 217 1.64 -3.88 28.76
CA LEU A 217 1.25 -5.26 28.48
C LEU A 217 1.82 -6.22 29.55
N PRO A 218 1.11 -7.30 29.91
CA PRO A 218 1.63 -8.38 30.78
C PRO A 218 2.88 -9.05 30.20
N ASP A 219 3.60 -9.79 31.05
CA ASP A 219 4.88 -10.41 30.68
C ASP A 219 4.73 -11.57 29.68
N ASP A 220 3.54 -12.11 29.51
CA ASP A 220 3.22 -13.13 28.49
C ASP A 220 3.03 -12.56 27.07
N TYR A 221 3.29 -11.26 26.85
CA TYR A 221 3.30 -10.63 25.53
C TYR A 221 4.71 -10.38 25.01
N VAL A 222 4.87 -10.53 23.69
CA VAL A 222 6.04 -10.06 22.95
C VAL A 222 5.63 -9.25 21.75
N ILE A 223 6.42 -8.22 21.42
CA ILE A 223 6.22 -7.36 20.27
C ILE A 223 7.33 -7.58 19.25
N LEU A 224 6.98 -7.95 18.05
CA LEU A 224 7.89 -8.15 16.94
C LEU A 224 7.71 -7.02 15.91
N ILE A 225 8.76 -6.24 15.66
CA ILE A 225 8.75 -5.13 14.70
C ILE A 225 9.67 -5.48 13.54
N GLY A 226 9.07 -5.83 12.39
CA GLY A 226 9.77 -6.10 11.14
C GLY A 226 9.95 -4.84 10.30
N GLY A 227 11.10 -4.74 9.62
CA GLY A 227 11.39 -3.68 8.68
C GLY A 227 12.72 -2.98 8.89
N SER A 228 13.07 -2.12 7.93
CA SER A 228 14.30 -1.34 7.93
C SER A 228 14.00 0.15 7.81
N GLY A 229 14.91 0.99 8.31
CA GLY A 229 14.78 2.44 8.18
C GLY A 229 15.69 3.22 9.11
N PRO A 230 15.73 4.55 8.95
CA PRO A 230 16.66 5.42 9.67
C PRO A 230 16.43 5.45 11.19
N LEU A 231 15.23 5.07 11.67
CA LEU A 231 14.94 5.07 13.12
C LEU A 231 15.35 3.78 13.84
N LYS A 232 15.92 2.76 13.17
CA LYS A 232 16.31 1.49 13.80
C LYS A 232 17.11 1.69 15.08
N GLY A 233 18.18 2.48 15.02
CA GLY A 233 19.04 2.75 16.19
C GLY A 233 18.32 3.47 17.33
N LYS A 234 17.46 4.45 17.02
CA LYS A 234 16.64 5.16 18.00
C LYS A 234 15.67 4.19 18.70
N LEU A 235 14.95 3.37 17.96
CA LEU A 235 14.00 2.40 18.52
C LEU A 235 14.70 1.35 19.39
N GLN A 236 15.86 0.84 18.97
CA GLN A 236 16.67 -0.06 19.80
C GLN A 236 17.15 0.60 21.09
N SER A 237 17.49 1.89 21.05
CA SER A 237 17.87 2.65 22.24
C SER A 237 16.69 2.84 23.20
N MET A 238 15.46 3.04 22.68
CA MET A 238 14.25 3.09 23.49
C MET A 238 13.96 1.75 24.17
N VAL A 239 14.09 0.64 23.45
CA VAL A 239 13.93 -0.72 24.01
C VAL A 239 14.88 -0.94 25.18
N ARG A 240 16.17 -0.52 25.05
CA ARG A 240 17.15 -0.61 26.15
C ARG A 240 16.81 0.32 27.31
N LYS A 241 16.45 1.57 27.02
CA LYS A 241 16.09 2.58 28.02
C LYS A 241 14.92 2.13 28.90
N TYR A 242 13.93 1.47 28.31
CA TYR A 242 12.74 0.98 29.02
C TYR A 242 12.90 -0.47 29.52
N GLN A 243 14.08 -1.07 29.41
CA GLN A 243 14.40 -2.44 29.87
C GLN A 243 13.48 -3.52 29.21
N LEU A 244 13.12 -3.33 27.93
CA LEU A 244 12.19 -4.19 27.20
C LEU A 244 12.88 -5.21 26.29
N GLN A 245 14.17 -5.52 26.48
CA GLN A 245 14.95 -6.38 25.57
C GLN A 245 14.42 -7.81 25.46
N GLN A 246 13.69 -8.29 26.46
CA GLN A 246 13.06 -9.62 26.48
C GLN A 246 11.60 -9.59 25.96
N LYS A 247 11.09 -8.41 25.60
CA LYS A 247 9.67 -8.22 25.26
C LYS A 247 9.46 -7.56 23.88
N VAL A 248 10.40 -6.72 23.43
CA VAL A 248 10.32 -6.01 22.15
C VAL A 248 11.53 -6.32 21.27
N PHE A 249 11.28 -6.86 20.08
CA PHE A 249 12.29 -7.31 19.15
C PHE A 249 12.21 -6.52 17.84
N ILE A 250 13.27 -5.75 17.51
CA ILE A 250 13.42 -5.06 16.24
C ILE A 250 14.12 -6.01 15.26
N LEU A 251 13.34 -6.72 14.45
CA LEU A 251 13.79 -7.83 13.61
C LEU A 251 14.67 -7.37 12.42
N GLY A 252 14.53 -6.10 12.01
CA GLY A 252 15.21 -5.62 10.81
C GLY A 252 14.47 -6.03 9.53
N PHE A 253 15.19 -6.09 8.42
CA PHE A 253 14.62 -6.50 7.14
C PHE A 253 14.13 -7.96 7.20
N ILE A 254 12.89 -8.17 6.78
CA ILE A 254 12.28 -9.50 6.69
C ILE A 254 12.28 -9.90 5.21
N PRO A 255 12.95 -10.99 4.82
CA PRO A 255 12.87 -11.53 3.47
C PRO A 255 11.42 -11.91 3.11
N ARG A 256 11.08 -11.74 1.82
CA ARG A 256 9.69 -11.96 1.32
C ARG A 256 9.22 -13.40 1.52
N GLU A 257 10.14 -14.34 1.46
CA GLU A 257 9.91 -15.77 1.59
C GLU A 257 9.42 -16.18 2.99
N VAL A 258 9.84 -15.43 4.01
CA VAL A 258 9.47 -15.70 5.40
C VAL A 258 8.47 -14.67 5.97
N GLU A 259 8.18 -13.61 5.24
CA GLU A 259 7.30 -12.51 5.68
C GLU A 259 5.90 -13.03 6.09
N SER A 260 5.32 -13.94 5.29
CA SER A 260 4.01 -14.54 5.56
C SER A 260 3.99 -15.34 6.86
N ALA A 261 5.11 -15.96 7.25
CA ALA A 261 5.18 -16.75 8.47
C ALA A 261 5.06 -15.87 9.74
N TYR A 262 5.56 -14.62 9.72
CA TYR A 262 5.36 -13.68 10.82
C TYR A 262 3.89 -13.26 10.96
N TYR A 263 3.20 -13.02 9.85
CA TYR A 263 1.74 -12.80 9.90
C TYR A 263 1.02 -14.05 10.42
N GLY A 264 1.40 -15.24 9.97
CA GLY A 264 0.84 -16.50 10.46
C GLY A 264 1.15 -16.80 11.92
N ALA A 265 2.28 -16.33 12.43
CA ALA A 265 2.71 -16.58 13.81
C ALA A 265 2.14 -15.57 14.82
N CYS A 266 1.75 -14.37 14.43
CA CYS A 266 1.24 -13.39 15.40
C CYS A 266 -0.19 -13.69 15.85
N ASP A 267 -0.56 -13.21 17.01
CA ASP A 267 -1.92 -13.22 17.53
C ASP A 267 -2.67 -11.97 17.08
N VAL A 268 -2.01 -10.81 17.07
CA VAL A 268 -2.57 -9.52 16.66
C VAL A 268 -1.56 -8.79 15.77
N PHE A 269 -2.03 -8.22 14.67
CA PHE A 269 -1.24 -7.27 13.89
C PHE A 269 -1.53 -5.84 14.37
N CYS A 270 -0.50 -5.08 14.72
CA CYS A 270 -0.63 -3.70 15.20
C CYS A 270 -0.04 -2.70 14.21
N LEU A 271 -0.84 -1.72 13.79
CA LEU A 271 -0.42 -0.57 12.98
C LEU A 271 -0.52 0.70 13.82
N SER A 272 0.62 1.18 14.32
CA SER A 272 0.72 2.36 15.20
C SER A 272 0.95 3.69 14.47
N SER A 273 0.74 3.75 13.15
CA SER A 273 1.00 4.94 12.33
C SER A 273 0.22 6.17 12.81
N VAL A 274 0.85 7.38 12.74
CA VAL A 274 0.29 8.59 13.36
C VAL A 274 0.00 9.73 12.39
N MET A 275 0.30 9.58 11.11
CA MET A 275 0.14 10.66 10.13
C MET A 275 -0.58 10.17 8.86
N LYS A 276 -1.36 11.06 8.21
CA LYS A 276 -2.08 10.82 6.95
C LYS A 276 -1.19 10.35 5.79
N THR A 277 0.14 10.49 5.90
CA THR A 277 1.10 9.88 4.97
C THR A 277 0.93 8.35 4.90
N GLU A 278 0.38 7.72 5.95
CA GLU A 278 -0.15 6.35 5.90
C GLU A 278 -1.53 6.39 5.25
N ALA A 279 -1.59 6.27 3.94
CA ALA A 279 -2.84 6.43 3.19
C ALA A 279 -3.77 5.19 3.28
N TYR A 280 -3.19 3.98 3.39
CA TYR A 280 -3.92 2.71 3.29
C TYR A 280 -3.36 1.60 4.19
N ALA A 281 -2.04 1.46 4.24
CA ALA A 281 -1.31 0.40 4.96
C ALA A 281 -1.63 -1.02 4.45
N ILE A 282 -1.10 -1.37 3.29
CA ILE A 282 -1.25 -2.71 2.66
C ILE A 282 -0.92 -3.84 3.64
N VAL A 283 0.03 -3.63 4.55
CA VAL A 283 0.47 -4.62 5.56
C VAL A 283 -0.67 -5.12 6.47
N GLN A 284 -1.69 -4.29 6.74
CA GLN A 284 -2.86 -4.77 7.49
C GLN A 284 -3.75 -5.70 6.64
N VAL A 285 -3.82 -5.48 5.33
CA VAL A 285 -4.52 -6.41 4.41
C VAL A 285 -3.77 -7.75 4.33
N GLU A 286 -2.44 -7.71 4.33
CA GLU A 286 -1.59 -8.91 4.38
C GLU A 286 -1.83 -9.71 5.68
N ALA A 287 -1.96 -9.03 6.82
CA ALA A 287 -2.32 -9.66 8.09
C ALA A 287 -3.75 -10.23 8.07
N MET A 288 -4.71 -9.49 7.50
CA MET A 288 -6.10 -9.97 7.33
C MET A 288 -6.18 -11.23 6.49
N SER A 289 -5.37 -11.37 5.44
CA SER A 289 -5.32 -12.59 4.61
C SER A 289 -4.86 -13.83 5.37
N CYS A 290 -4.16 -13.63 6.51
CA CYS A 290 -3.78 -14.68 7.44
C CYS A 290 -4.78 -14.83 8.62
N GLY A 291 -5.94 -14.18 8.56
CA GLY A 291 -6.93 -14.22 9.63
C GLY A 291 -6.49 -13.52 10.92
N ARG A 292 -5.59 -12.53 10.84
CA ARG A 292 -5.13 -11.85 12.07
C ARG A 292 -6.03 -10.67 12.40
N PRO A 293 -6.52 -10.57 13.64
CA PRO A 293 -7.16 -9.38 14.15
C PRO A 293 -6.23 -8.17 14.06
N ILE A 294 -6.80 -6.99 13.79
CA ILE A 294 -6.02 -5.77 13.56
C ILE A 294 -6.26 -4.77 14.69
N VAL A 295 -5.19 -4.23 15.25
CA VAL A 295 -5.21 -2.97 16.00
C VAL A 295 -4.60 -1.90 15.11
N ALA A 296 -5.35 -0.86 14.76
CA ALA A 296 -4.89 0.20 13.88
C ALA A 296 -5.31 1.59 14.38
N THR A 297 -4.59 2.61 14.01
CA THR A 297 -4.87 3.98 14.41
C THR A 297 -5.96 4.62 13.55
N ARG A 298 -6.84 5.43 14.16
CA ARG A 298 -7.86 6.23 13.47
C ARG A 298 -7.27 7.58 13.05
N ILE A 299 -6.45 7.58 12.01
CA ILE A 299 -5.84 8.79 11.48
C ILE A 299 -6.87 9.57 10.66
N PRO A 300 -7.17 10.85 10.98
CA PRO A 300 -8.11 11.66 10.21
C PRO A 300 -7.74 11.74 8.72
N GLY A 301 -8.70 11.49 7.85
CA GLY A 301 -8.55 11.53 6.39
C GLY A 301 -7.67 10.42 5.80
N SER A 302 -7.27 9.42 6.60
CA SER A 302 -6.55 8.22 6.12
C SER A 302 -7.51 7.05 5.88
N GLY A 303 -7.18 6.20 4.91
CA GLY A 303 -7.90 4.95 4.67
C GLY A 303 -7.62 3.84 5.69
N VAL A 304 -6.67 4.01 6.60
CA VAL A 304 -6.26 2.99 7.59
C VAL A 304 -7.45 2.45 8.37
N SER A 305 -8.27 3.32 8.95
CA SER A 305 -9.44 2.93 9.74
C SER A 305 -10.65 2.46 8.91
N TRP A 306 -10.62 2.68 7.61
CA TRP A 306 -11.59 2.09 6.69
C TRP A 306 -11.18 0.66 6.30
N VAL A 307 -9.89 0.41 6.07
CA VAL A 307 -9.37 -0.94 5.82
C VAL A 307 -9.61 -1.82 7.05
N ASN A 308 -9.19 -1.38 8.24
CA ASN A 308 -9.59 -2.02 9.49
C ASN A 308 -10.94 -1.48 9.97
N GLU A 309 -12.01 -2.21 9.75
CA GLU A 309 -13.33 -1.82 10.24
C GLU A 309 -13.47 -2.12 11.73
N HIS A 310 -13.61 -1.04 12.51
CA HIS A 310 -13.73 -1.14 13.97
C HIS A 310 -14.90 -2.04 14.40
N GLY A 311 -14.59 -3.00 15.28
CA GLY A 311 -15.57 -3.96 15.78
C GLY A 311 -15.90 -5.13 14.85
N ILE A 312 -15.34 -5.14 13.63
CA ILE A 312 -15.50 -6.23 12.64
C ILE A 312 -14.17 -6.97 12.46
N SER A 313 -13.10 -6.31 11.95
CA SER A 313 -11.80 -6.92 11.71
C SER A 313 -10.77 -6.62 12.80
N GLY A 314 -11.17 -5.87 13.80
CA GLY A 314 -10.32 -5.47 14.92
C GLY A 314 -10.76 -4.16 15.57
N LEU A 315 -9.83 -3.45 16.17
CA LEU A 315 -10.07 -2.21 16.89
C LEU A 315 -9.29 -1.04 16.28
N ASN A 316 -9.94 0.12 16.16
CA ASN A 316 -9.30 1.38 15.79
C ASN A 316 -9.12 2.25 17.04
N ILE A 317 -7.90 2.72 17.23
CA ILE A 317 -7.42 3.47 18.39
C ILE A 317 -7.00 4.89 18.02
N THR A 318 -6.78 5.73 19.00
CA THR A 318 -6.28 7.10 18.82
C THR A 318 -4.79 7.07 18.46
N PRO A 319 -4.34 7.80 17.43
CA PRO A 319 -2.93 7.89 17.08
C PRO A 319 -2.09 8.49 18.24
N GLY A 320 -0.97 7.86 18.55
CA GLY A 320 -0.03 8.38 19.55
C GLY A 320 -0.43 8.13 21.00
N VAL A 321 -1.37 7.23 21.28
CA VAL A 321 -1.82 6.86 22.61
C VAL A 321 -1.43 5.40 22.91
N PRO A 322 -0.29 5.17 23.61
CA PRO A 322 0.20 3.82 23.92
C PRO A 322 -0.77 2.99 24.76
N GLU A 323 -1.50 3.62 25.68
CA GLU A 323 -2.47 3.00 26.56
C GLU A 323 -3.58 2.31 25.73
N GLU A 324 -4.13 3.00 24.74
CA GLU A 324 -5.15 2.44 23.86
C GLU A 324 -4.61 1.28 23.01
N ILE A 325 -3.31 1.28 22.65
CA ILE A 325 -2.67 0.14 21.98
C ILE A 325 -2.68 -1.08 22.91
N ALA A 326 -2.23 -0.91 24.16
CA ALA A 326 -2.14 -2.00 25.15
C ALA A 326 -3.55 -2.56 25.44
N ASP A 327 -4.52 -1.70 25.71
CA ASP A 327 -5.90 -2.09 26.03
C ASP A 327 -6.55 -2.85 24.86
N ALA A 328 -6.37 -2.37 23.61
CA ALA A 328 -6.92 -3.01 22.44
C ALA A 328 -6.30 -4.38 22.16
N VAL A 329 -4.97 -4.51 22.34
CA VAL A 329 -4.25 -5.77 22.20
C VAL A 329 -4.71 -6.78 23.26
N GLN A 330 -4.78 -6.39 24.54
CA GLN A 330 -5.25 -7.26 25.62
C GLN A 330 -6.68 -7.70 25.39
N LYS A 331 -7.59 -6.77 25.07
CA LYS A 331 -9.01 -7.07 24.78
C LYS A 331 -9.18 -8.13 23.70
N ILE A 332 -8.32 -8.11 22.68
CA ILE A 332 -8.37 -9.10 21.59
C ILE A 332 -7.78 -10.44 22.03
N CYS A 333 -6.63 -10.41 22.73
CA CYS A 333 -5.88 -11.63 23.02
C CYS A 333 -6.37 -12.39 24.27
N GLU A 334 -7.10 -11.74 25.18
CA GLU A 334 -7.54 -12.35 26.45
C GLU A 334 -8.94 -12.96 26.37
N ASP A 335 -9.76 -12.53 25.41
CA ASP A 335 -11.08 -13.10 25.18
C ASP A 335 -11.10 -13.91 23.87
N PRO A 336 -11.15 -15.26 23.95
CA PRO A 336 -11.19 -16.11 22.76
C PRO A 336 -12.36 -15.84 21.81
N TYR A 337 -13.52 -15.41 22.31
CA TYR A 337 -14.67 -15.05 21.50
C TYR A 337 -14.39 -13.76 20.71
N VAL A 338 -13.81 -12.76 21.36
CA VAL A 338 -13.42 -11.49 20.70
C VAL A 338 -12.34 -11.75 19.66
N TYR A 339 -11.35 -12.58 19.98
CA TYR A 339 -10.30 -12.99 19.04
C TYR A 339 -10.90 -13.63 17.78
N GLU A 340 -11.71 -14.68 17.95
CA GLU A 340 -12.32 -15.43 16.85
C GLU A 340 -13.22 -14.51 16.00
N LYS A 341 -14.05 -13.68 16.63
CA LYS A 341 -14.89 -12.69 15.94
C LYS A 341 -14.07 -11.80 15.01
N TYR A 342 -12.97 -11.23 15.49
CA TYR A 342 -12.16 -10.31 14.70
C TYR A 342 -11.27 -11.03 13.66
N SER A 343 -10.83 -12.24 13.97
CA SER A 343 -10.13 -13.10 13.01
C SER A 343 -11.03 -13.44 11.81
N MET A 344 -12.25 -13.92 12.08
CA MET A 344 -13.24 -14.20 11.03
C MET A 344 -13.65 -12.93 10.26
N GLY A 345 -13.83 -11.81 10.98
CA GLY A 345 -14.12 -10.51 10.37
C GLY A 345 -13.01 -10.00 9.48
N ALA A 346 -11.73 -10.22 9.85
CA ALA A 346 -10.57 -9.89 9.04
C ALA A 346 -10.54 -10.71 7.74
N LEU A 347 -10.72 -12.03 7.82
CA LEU A 347 -10.82 -12.92 6.65
C LEU A 347 -12.00 -12.53 5.75
N TYR A 348 -13.18 -12.29 6.32
CA TYR A 348 -14.36 -11.89 5.57
C TYR A 348 -14.12 -10.60 4.77
N ARG A 349 -13.53 -9.56 5.40
CA ARG A 349 -13.19 -8.33 4.71
C ARG A 349 -12.15 -8.53 3.63
N TYR A 350 -11.12 -9.34 3.91
CA TYR A 350 -10.09 -9.68 2.95
C TYR A 350 -10.70 -10.31 1.69
N HIS A 351 -11.46 -11.39 1.84
CA HIS A 351 -12.05 -12.10 0.70
C HIS A 351 -13.06 -11.24 -0.08
N ARG A 352 -13.81 -10.38 0.61
CA ARG A 352 -14.82 -9.52 -0.02
C ARG A 352 -14.21 -8.34 -0.78
N LEU A 353 -13.14 -7.72 -0.27
CA LEU A 353 -12.70 -6.40 -0.73
C LEU A 353 -11.24 -6.36 -1.18
N PHE A 354 -10.39 -7.24 -0.67
CA PHE A 354 -8.94 -7.03 -0.70
C PHE A 354 -8.16 -8.15 -1.38
N THR A 355 -8.82 -9.05 -2.09
CA THR A 355 -8.14 -10.02 -2.96
C THR A 355 -7.70 -9.34 -4.26
N LEU A 356 -6.70 -9.92 -4.94
CA LEU A 356 -6.31 -9.44 -6.28
C LEU A 356 -7.45 -9.56 -7.29
N GLU A 357 -8.28 -10.59 -7.14
CA GLU A 357 -9.46 -10.84 -7.95
C GLU A 357 -10.50 -9.72 -7.77
N ALA A 358 -10.86 -9.40 -6.53
CA ALA A 358 -11.81 -8.34 -6.22
C ALA A 358 -11.32 -6.96 -6.74
N MET A 359 -10.04 -6.67 -6.56
CA MET A 359 -9.41 -5.46 -7.10
C MET A 359 -9.46 -5.43 -8.63
N THR A 360 -9.14 -6.54 -9.29
CA THR A 360 -9.13 -6.61 -10.76
C THR A 360 -10.55 -6.52 -11.32
N ASP A 361 -11.54 -7.19 -10.70
CA ASP A 361 -12.95 -7.11 -11.10
C ASP A 361 -13.51 -5.70 -10.94
N GLY A 362 -13.19 -5.04 -9.83
CA GLY A 362 -13.53 -3.63 -9.61
C GLY A 362 -12.93 -2.72 -10.68
N LEU A 363 -11.66 -2.94 -11.03
CA LEU A 363 -10.99 -2.16 -12.07
C LEU A 363 -11.64 -2.36 -13.46
N ILE A 364 -11.95 -3.60 -13.83
CA ILE A 364 -12.65 -3.92 -15.08
C ILE A 364 -14.02 -3.23 -15.13
N LYS A 365 -14.75 -3.22 -14.01
CA LYS A 365 -16.04 -2.54 -13.91
C LYS A 365 -15.92 -1.04 -14.18
N HIS A 366 -14.90 -0.38 -13.60
CA HIS A 366 -14.62 1.03 -13.85
C HIS A 366 -14.26 1.30 -15.31
N TYR A 367 -13.43 0.45 -15.92
CA TYR A 367 -13.03 0.61 -17.33
C TYR A 367 -14.23 0.47 -18.28
N LYS A 368 -15.08 -0.54 -18.06
CA LYS A 368 -16.29 -0.73 -18.85
C LYS A 368 -17.21 0.47 -18.79
N LYS A 369 -17.53 0.91 -17.56
CA LYS A 369 -18.39 2.08 -17.36
C LYS A 369 -17.84 3.31 -18.07
N LEU A 370 -16.52 3.56 -17.97
CA LEU A 370 -15.88 4.72 -18.57
C LEU A 370 -15.88 4.71 -20.11
N LEU A 371 -15.88 3.54 -20.74
CA LEU A 371 -15.90 3.39 -22.21
C LEU A 371 -17.32 3.36 -22.77
N GLU A 372 -18.35 3.15 -21.95
CA GLU A 372 -19.77 3.22 -22.33
C GLU A 372 -20.31 4.66 -22.25
N GLU A 373 -19.64 5.55 -21.52
CA GLU A 373 -19.90 6.99 -21.43
C GLU A 373 -19.18 7.79 -22.54
#